data_f248ac3bfdc906938e56913d8c589d19
#
_entry.id   f248ac3bfdc906938e56913d8c589d19
#
_cell.length_a   1.000
_cell.length_b   1.000
_cell.length_c   1.000
_cell.angle_alpha   90.00
_cell.angle_beta   90.00
_cell.angle_gamma   90.00
#
_symmetry.space_group_name_H-M   'P 1'
#
loop_
_entity.id
_entity.type
_entity.pdbx_description
1 polymer ?
#
loop_
_entity_poly.entity_id
_entity_poly.type
_entity_poly.pdbx_seq_one_letter_code
_entity_poly.pdbx_strand_id
1 'polypeptide(L)'
;GGERGAKLSRAEEHLCQLPGVVRARIVQGADDDEIHVMVSGHLDQDEIKRMKKDIETIYLLDVGERVDYRKVSIAQVSMAEEGVGQCSGSRPVLSRISLEYGPSRTVTAEIHLDYMGQSHVGKASGCSDGDCIHDIVKIATVNALESMMGNGYRLQASCELSGDRVVSEITVTDVSTGQRTRYIGAAYRKDDVPTSVARSVLQALNRQLQRLATQ
;
A
#
# COMPACT_ATOMS: atom_id res chain seq x y z
N GLY A 1 22.00 -14.66 -26.54
CA GLY A 1 21.30 -13.68 -25.66
C GLY A 1 20.04 -13.03 -26.26
N GLY A 2 19.95 -12.90 -27.58
CA GLY A 2 18.85 -12.16 -28.22
C GLY A 2 17.49 -12.87 -28.18
N GLU A 3 17.48 -14.19 -28.33
CA GLU A 3 16.22 -14.95 -28.39
C GLU A 3 15.47 -15.02 -27.06
N ARG A 4 16.19 -15.22 -25.94
CA ARG A 4 15.59 -15.20 -24.61
C ARG A 4 15.05 -13.81 -24.24
N GLY A 5 15.79 -12.74 -24.59
CA GLY A 5 15.30 -11.37 -24.40
C GLY A 5 14.00 -11.06 -25.12
N ALA A 6 13.86 -11.54 -26.37
CA ALA A 6 12.62 -11.39 -27.14
C ALA A 6 11.44 -12.17 -26.54
N LYS A 7 11.68 -13.37 -26.00
CA LYS A 7 10.67 -14.17 -25.29
C LYS A 7 10.21 -13.47 -24.00
N LEU A 8 11.12 -12.90 -23.24
CA LEU A 8 10.80 -12.17 -22.00
C LEU A 8 10.01 -10.90 -22.30
N SER A 9 10.39 -10.14 -23.33
CA SER A 9 9.63 -8.93 -23.73
C SER A 9 8.20 -9.30 -24.18
N ARG A 10 8.02 -10.41 -24.89
CA ARG A 10 6.69 -10.88 -25.28
C ARG A 10 5.88 -11.34 -24.07
N ALA A 11 6.49 -12.00 -23.12
CA ALA A 11 5.82 -12.39 -21.88
C ALA A 11 5.38 -11.14 -21.08
N GLU A 12 6.22 -10.11 -20.97
CA GLU A 12 5.84 -8.83 -20.35
C GLU A 12 4.64 -8.17 -21.05
N GLU A 13 4.61 -8.16 -22.37
CA GLU A 13 3.47 -7.64 -23.15
C GLU A 13 2.18 -8.42 -22.86
N HIS A 14 2.25 -9.75 -22.84
CA HIS A 14 1.08 -10.59 -22.55
C HIS A 14 0.61 -10.43 -21.11
N LEU A 15 1.53 -10.30 -20.14
CA LEU A 15 1.20 -10.01 -18.75
C LEU A 15 0.46 -8.67 -18.60
N CYS A 16 0.84 -7.66 -19.38
CA CYS A 16 0.15 -6.37 -19.40
C CYS A 16 -1.28 -6.43 -19.99
N GLN A 17 -1.65 -7.50 -20.67
CA GLN A 17 -3.01 -7.73 -21.19
C GLN A 17 -3.94 -8.34 -20.14
N LEU A 18 -3.43 -8.83 -19.02
CA LEU A 18 -4.26 -9.33 -17.92
C LEU A 18 -5.13 -8.20 -17.35
N PRO A 19 -6.40 -8.49 -16.99
CA PRO A 19 -7.30 -7.47 -16.43
C PRO A 19 -6.70 -6.80 -15.19
N GLY A 20 -6.69 -5.46 -15.18
CA GLY A 20 -6.20 -4.66 -14.07
C GLY A 20 -4.68 -4.50 -13.99
N VAL A 21 -3.90 -5.18 -14.83
CA VAL A 21 -2.45 -5.01 -14.87
C VAL A 21 -2.09 -3.69 -15.53
N VAL A 22 -1.35 -2.85 -14.81
CA VAL A 22 -0.85 -1.55 -15.29
C VAL A 22 0.57 -1.69 -15.83
N ARG A 23 1.37 -2.54 -15.20
CA ARG A 23 2.78 -2.76 -15.56
C ARG A 23 3.20 -4.18 -15.19
N ALA A 24 4.02 -4.78 -16.04
CA ALA A 24 4.70 -6.04 -15.75
C ALA A 24 6.17 -5.92 -16.11
N ARG A 25 7.03 -6.55 -15.31
CA ARG A 25 8.47 -6.61 -15.54
C ARG A 25 9.02 -7.97 -15.13
N ILE A 26 9.89 -8.52 -15.96
CA ILE A 26 10.62 -9.75 -15.68
C ILE A 26 12.09 -9.38 -15.50
N VAL A 27 12.62 -9.69 -14.32
CA VAL A 27 14.02 -9.44 -13.97
C VAL A 27 14.76 -10.77 -14.02
N GLN A 28 15.77 -10.85 -14.87
CA GLN A 28 16.62 -12.04 -14.95
C GLN A 28 17.46 -12.20 -13.69
N GLY A 29 17.25 -13.30 -12.98
CA GLY A 29 18.06 -13.70 -11.83
C GLY A 29 19.19 -14.64 -12.24
N ALA A 30 20.10 -14.94 -11.31
CA ALA A 30 21.20 -15.86 -11.53
C ALA A 30 20.72 -17.31 -11.68
N ASP A 31 19.72 -17.70 -10.89
CA ASP A 31 19.15 -19.05 -10.87
C ASP A 31 17.76 -19.10 -11.52
N ASP A 32 16.91 -18.12 -11.20
CA ASP A 32 15.52 -18.03 -11.66
C ASP A 32 15.16 -16.58 -11.96
N ASP A 33 14.24 -16.39 -12.91
CA ASP A 33 13.68 -15.07 -13.21
C ASP A 33 12.68 -14.64 -12.12
N GLU A 34 12.61 -13.34 -11.84
CA GLU A 34 11.63 -12.73 -10.95
C GLU A 34 10.60 -11.93 -11.76
N ILE A 35 9.32 -12.15 -11.47
CA ILE A 35 8.22 -11.49 -12.16
C ILE A 35 7.55 -10.49 -11.21
N HIS A 36 7.55 -9.22 -11.59
CA HIS A 36 6.90 -8.14 -10.86
C HIS A 36 5.73 -7.60 -11.69
N VAL A 37 4.52 -7.67 -11.12
CA VAL A 37 3.30 -7.19 -11.77
C VAL A 37 2.66 -6.12 -10.89
N MET A 38 2.36 -4.97 -11.48
CA MET A 38 1.64 -3.89 -10.83
C MET A 38 0.20 -3.87 -11.34
N VAL A 39 -0.76 -3.89 -10.41
CA VAL A 39 -2.20 -3.84 -10.72
C VAL A 39 -2.85 -2.60 -10.13
N SER A 40 -3.84 -2.05 -10.82
CA SER A 40 -4.68 -0.97 -10.31
C SER A 40 -5.88 -1.55 -9.56
N GLY A 41 -6.26 -0.90 -8.46
CA GLY A 41 -7.41 -1.31 -7.67
C GLY A 41 -7.09 -2.36 -6.62
N HIS A 42 -8.13 -2.89 -5.99
CA HIS A 42 -8.04 -3.88 -4.94
C HIS A 42 -8.39 -5.27 -5.47
N LEU A 43 -7.50 -6.22 -5.23
CA LEU A 43 -7.73 -7.65 -5.47
C LEU A 43 -7.88 -8.35 -4.12
N ASP A 44 -8.86 -9.25 -4.01
CA ASP A 44 -8.94 -10.16 -2.87
C ASP A 44 -7.89 -11.29 -2.97
N GLN A 45 -7.76 -12.09 -1.91
CA GLN A 45 -6.75 -13.14 -1.86
C GLN A 45 -6.95 -14.23 -2.93
N ASP A 46 -8.19 -14.52 -3.30
CA ASP A 46 -8.50 -15.53 -4.32
C ASP A 46 -8.19 -15.00 -5.73
N GLU A 47 -8.44 -13.72 -5.96
CA GLU A 47 -8.06 -13.03 -7.18
C GLU A 47 -6.54 -12.96 -7.34
N ILE A 48 -5.80 -12.68 -6.27
CA ILE A 48 -4.33 -12.70 -6.25
C ILE A 48 -3.80 -14.10 -6.58
N LYS A 49 -4.37 -15.15 -5.98
CA LYS A 49 -3.97 -16.53 -6.26
C LYS A 49 -4.23 -16.91 -7.73
N ARG A 50 -5.39 -16.52 -8.27
CA ARG A 50 -5.70 -16.72 -9.69
C ARG A 50 -4.74 -15.98 -10.60
N MET A 51 -4.48 -14.72 -10.31
CA MET A 51 -3.54 -13.91 -11.10
C MET A 51 -2.13 -14.50 -11.08
N LYS A 52 -1.65 -15.00 -9.93
CA LYS A 52 -0.35 -15.69 -9.87
C LYS A 52 -0.31 -16.92 -10.79
N LYS A 53 -1.38 -17.72 -10.84
CA LYS A 53 -1.47 -18.86 -11.76
C LYS A 53 -1.49 -18.44 -13.22
N ASP A 54 -2.19 -17.36 -13.54
CA ASP A 54 -2.22 -16.83 -14.90
C ASP A 54 -0.85 -16.32 -15.32
N ILE A 55 -0.13 -15.65 -14.43
CA ILE A 55 1.25 -15.19 -14.63
C ILE A 55 2.18 -16.38 -14.88
N GLU A 56 2.13 -17.42 -14.05
CA GLU A 56 2.92 -18.64 -14.25
C GLU A 56 2.62 -19.31 -15.59
N THR A 57 1.36 -19.34 -15.98
CA THR A 57 0.92 -19.93 -17.26
C THR A 57 1.45 -19.13 -18.44
N ILE A 58 1.32 -17.81 -18.44
CA ILE A 58 1.82 -16.94 -19.52
C ILE A 58 3.35 -17.08 -19.63
N TYR A 59 4.05 -17.05 -18.51
CA TYR A 59 5.50 -17.22 -18.49
C TYR A 59 5.92 -18.57 -19.09
N LEU A 60 5.26 -19.65 -18.71
CA LEU A 60 5.53 -20.99 -19.25
C LEU A 60 5.28 -21.06 -20.77
N LEU A 61 4.21 -20.44 -21.26
CA LEU A 61 3.86 -20.46 -22.68
C LEU A 61 4.82 -19.64 -23.55
N ASP A 62 5.24 -18.49 -23.06
CA ASP A 62 6.07 -17.56 -23.85
C ASP A 62 7.56 -17.84 -23.72
N VAL A 63 8.04 -18.19 -22.55
CA VAL A 63 9.46 -18.43 -22.27
C VAL A 63 9.81 -19.90 -22.41
N GLY A 64 8.86 -20.80 -22.11
CA GLY A 64 9.04 -22.26 -22.15
C GLY A 64 9.61 -22.85 -20.87
N GLU A 65 9.72 -22.05 -19.81
CA GLU A 65 10.25 -22.43 -18.51
C GLU A 65 9.21 -22.22 -17.40
N ARG A 66 9.32 -22.92 -16.29
CA ARG A 66 8.47 -22.68 -15.13
C ARG A 66 9.15 -21.65 -14.21
N VAL A 67 8.35 -20.72 -13.71
CA VAL A 67 8.79 -19.82 -12.64
C VAL A 67 8.28 -20.33 -11.29
N ASP A 68 9.09 -20.22 -10.25
CA ASP A 68 8.63 -20.51 -8.88
C ASP A 68 7.64 -19.39 -8.45
N TYR A 69 6.46 -19.80 -7.97
CA TYR A 69 5.44 -18.85 -7.49
C TYR A 69 5.98 -17.88 -6.42
N ARG A 70 7.03 -18.26 -5.71
CA ARG A 70 7.74 -17.42 -4.74
C ARG A 70 8.51 -16.27 -5.38
N LYS A 71 8.75 -16.37 -6.69
CA LYS A 71 9.41 -15.34 -7.50
C LYS A 71 8.42 -14.43 -8.21
N VAL A 72 7.10 -14.66 -8.02
CA VAL A 72 6.04 -13.82 -8.57
C VAL A 72 5.54 -12.86 -7.50
N SER A 73 5.73 -11.57 -7.74
CA SER A 73 5.31 -10.47 -6.88
C SER A 73 4.22 -9.65 -7.56
N ILE A 74 3.12 -9.40 -6.85
CA ILE A 74 2.01 -8.56 -7.31
C ILE A 74 1.92 -7.34 -6.40
N ALA A 75 2.07 -6.15 -6.98
CA ALA A 75 1.89 -4.88 -6.30
C ALA A 75 0.53 -4.27 -6.66
N GLN A 76 -0.30 -4.02 -5.67
CA GLN A 76 -1.55 -3.26 -5.83
C GLN A 76 -1.29 -1.79 -5.57
N VAL A 77 -1.65 -0.94 -6.53
CA VAL A 77 -1.52 0.50 -6.41
C VAL A 77 -2.90 1.13 -6.50
N SER A 78 -3.31 1.75 -5.41
CA SER A 78 -4.52 2.57 -5.36
C SER A 78 -4.10 4.02 -5.27
N MET A 79 -4.44 4.82 -6.31
CA MET A 79 -4.32 6.27 -6.25
C MET A 79 -5.50 6.76 -5.42
N ALA A 80 -5.25 7.42 -4.32
CA ALA A 80 -6.31 8.11 -3.61
C ALA A 80 -6.89 9.16 -4.57
N GLU A 81 -8.20 9.08 -4.84
CA GLU A 81 -8.86 10.12 -5.61
C GLU A 81 -8.49 11.49 -5.01
N GLU A 82 -7.89 12.34 -5.82
CA GLU A 82 -7.72 13.74 -5.46
C GLU A 82 -9.09 14.28 -5.14
N GLY A 83 -9.39 14.45 -3.88
CA GLY A 83 -10.51 15.25 -3.46
C GLY A 83 -10.30 16.63 -4.09
N VAL A 84 -11.08 16.96 -5.10
CA VAL A 84 -11.14 18.27 -5.73
C VAL A 84 -11.46 19.27 -4.63
N GLY A 85 -10.42 19.82 -4.06
CA GLY A 85 -10.44 20.81 -3.02
C GLY A 85 -9.02 21.29 -2.86
N GLN A 86 -8.62 22.23 -3.70
CA GLN A 86 -7.47 23.10 -3.45
C GLN A 86 -7.61 23.72 -2.06
N CYS A 87 -7.12 23.03 -1.06
CA CYS A 87 -6.77 23.62 0.22
C CYS A 87 -5.27 23.52 0.34
N SER A 88 -4.62 24.58 -0.11
CA SER A 88 -3.21 24.83 0.06
C SER A 88 -2.79 24.58 1.51
N GLY A 89 -1.97 23.57 1.73
CA GLY A 89 -0.86 23.66 2.64
C GLY A 89 -1.02 23.15 4.07
N SER A 90 -2.20 22.88 4.61
CA SER A 90 -2.29 22.62 6.05
C SER A 90 -2.74 21.21 6.46
N ARG A 91 -2.99 20.32 5.52
CA ARG A 91 -3.42 18.94 5.82
C ARG A 91 -2.62 17.94 5.03
N PRO A 92 -2.19 16.83 5.64
CA PRO A 92 -1.64 15.73 4.89
C PRO A 92 -2.69 15.09 3.98
N VAL A 93 -2.30 14.84 2.75
CA VAL A 93 -3.13 14.22 1.72
C VAL A 93 -2.57 12.83 1.45
N LEU A 94 -3.44 11.82 1.48
CA LEU A 94 -3.09 10.47 1.05
C LEU A 94 -2.97 10.47 -0.48
N SER A 95 -1.75 10.40 -0.99
CA SER A 95 -1.49 10.44 -2.44
C SER A 95 -1.45 9.06 -3.06
N ARG A 96 -0.93 8.04 -2.35
CA ARG A 96 -0.83 6.68 -2.87
C ARG A 96 -0.82 5.65 -1.77
N ILE A 97 -1.46 4.51 -2.05
CA ILE A 97 -1.33 3.26 -1.31
C ILE A 97 -0.80 2.19 -2.26
N SER A 98 0.21 1.47 -1.84
CA SER A 98 0.74 0.31 -2.55
C SER A 98 0.77 -0.90 -1.63
N LEU A 99 0.19 -2.01 -2.09
CA LEU A 99 0.25 -3.31 -1.42
C LEU A 99 1.00 -4.28 -2.31
N GLU A 100 2.14 -4.75 -1.84
CA GLU A 100 2.97 -5.72 -2.55
C GLU A 100 2.85 -7.08 -1.87
N TYR A 101 2.34 -8.05 -2.62
CA TYR A 101 2.19 -9.43 -2.18
C TYR A 101 3.40 -10.25 -2.61
N GLY A 102 4.29 -10.45 -1.69
CA GLY A 102 5.53 -11.18 -1.88
C GLY A 102 5.38 -12.70 -1.69
N PRO A 103 6.51 -13.41 -1.64
CA PRO A 103 6.56 -14.84 -1.37
C PRO A 103 6.12 -15.17 0.07
N SER A 104 5.79 -16.45 0.32
CA SER A 104 5.51 -16.98 1.67
C SER A 104 4.40 -16.22 2.43
N ARG A 105 3.36 -15.78 1.72
CA ARG A 105 2.23 -15.03 2.29
C ARG A 105 2.65 -13.74 2.99
N THR A 106 3.69 -13.09 2.52
CA THR A 106 4.04 -11.76 3.00
C THR A 106 3.31 -10.68 2.22
N VAL A 107 2.92 -9.61 2.91
CA VAL A 107 2.45 -8.38 2.27
C VAL A 107 3.21 -7.20 2.85
N THR A 108 3.59 -6.28 1.99
CA THR A 108 4.18 -4.99 2.36
C THR A 108 3.24 -3.88 1.93
N ALA A 109 2.85 -3.03 2.86
CA ALA A 109 2.12 -1.80 2.57
C ALA A 109 3.08 -0.62 2.54
N GLU A 110 2.90 0.24 1.55
CA GLU A 110 3.60 1.51 1.42
C GLU A 110 2.56 2.62 1.27
N ILE A 111 2.60 3.59 2.17
CA ILE A 111 1.69 4.72 2.24
C ILE A 111 2.45 6.00 1.93
N HIS A 112 1.96 6.76 0.95
CA HIS A 112 2.50 8.06 0.59
C HIS A 112 1.56 9.17 1.03
N LEU A 113 2.08 10.10 1.82
CA LEU A 113 1.40 11.29 2.28
C LEU A 113 2.09 12.53 1.73
N ASP A 114 1.34 13.40 1.10
CA ASP A 114 1.84 14.71 0.68
C ASP A 114 1.42 15.78 1.70
N TYR A 115 2.39 16.50 2.24
CA TYR A 115 2.18 17.55 3.21
C TYR A 115 3.15 18.72 2.97
N MET A 116 2.63 19.92 2.83
CA MET A 116 3.41 21.15 2.58
C MET A 116 4.43 21.01 1.41
N GLY A 117 4.03 20.30 0.35
CA GLY A 117 4.87 20.10 -0.83
C GLY A 117 5.96 19.03 -0.67
N GLN A 118 5.97 18.30 0.44
CA GLN A 118 6.89 17.19 0.68
C GLN A 118 6.11 15.87 0.74
N SER A 119 6.72 14.82 0.20
CA SER A 119 6.16 13.47 0.27
C SER A 119 6.79 12.70 1.44
N HIS A 120 5.94 12.12 2.27
CA HIS A 120 6.32 11.30 3.42
C HIS A 120 5.84 9.88 3.19
N VAL A 121 6.74 8.92 3.37
CA VAL A 121 6.47 7.51 3.07
C VAL A 121 6.58 6.68 4.33
N GLY A 122 5.58 5.87 4.57
CA GLY A 122 5.59 4.86 5.63
C GLY A 122 5.43 3.46 5.05
N LYS A 123 6.18 2.51 5.59
CA LYS A 123 6.15 1.10 5.18
C LYS A 123 5.92 0.20 6.38
N ALA A 124 5.20 -0.89 6.13
CA ALA A 124 5.05 -1.98 7.08
C ALA A 124 4.88 -3.29 6.33
N SER A 125 5.35 -4.38 6.91
CA SER A 125 5.24 -5.72 6.32
C SER A 125 4.72 -6.72 7.34
N GLY A 126 4.01 -7.72 6.85
CA GLY A 126 3.46 -8.78 7.70
C GLY A 126 2.88 -9.92 6.89
N CYS A 127 2.05 -10.74 7.54
CA CYS A 127 1.37 -11.85 6.91
C CYS A 127 0.19 -11.35 6.06
N SER A 128 -0.07 -11.97 4.91
CA SER A 128 -1.17 -11.61 4.02
C SER A 128 -2.53 -12.22 4.43
N ASP A 129 -2.65 -12.77 5.63
CA ASP A 129 -3.91 -13.32 6.11
C ASP A 129 -4.90 -12.18 6.43
N GLY A 130 -6.10 -12.26 5.89
CA GLY A 130 -7.26 -11.37 5.98
C GLY A 130 -7.14 -10.11 6.84
N ASP A 131 -7.37 -10.23 8.14
CA ASP A 131 -7.36 -9.07 9.06
C ASP A 131 -5.97 -8.44 9.24
N CYS A 132 -4.89 -9.18 8.99
CA CYS A 132 -3.52 -8.68 9.11
C CYS A 132 -3.23 -7.55 8.12
N ILE A 133 -3.86 -7.54 6.94
CA ILE A 133 -3.64 -6.47 5.93
C ILE A 133 -4.07 -5.11 6.48
N HIS A 134 -5.17 -5.06 7.23
CA HIS A 134 -5.67 -3.82 7.84
C HIS A 134 -4.67 -3.29 8.87
N ASP A 135 -4.10 -4.18 9.68
CA ASP A 135 -3.07 -3.82 10.65
C ASP A 135 -1.79 -3.32 9.98
N ILE A 136 -1.38 -3.96 8.89
CA ILE A 136 -0.20 -3.56 8.14
C ILE A 136 -0.39 -2.17 7.53
N VAL A 137 -1.55 -1.90 6.91
CA VAL A 137 -1.88 -0.58 6.36
C VAL A 137 -1.95 0.48 7.47
N LYS A 138 -2.56 0.16 8.61
CA LYS A 138 -2.59 1.03 9.79
C LYS A 138 -1.18 1.41 10.24
N ILE A 139 -0.30 0.41 10.41
CA ILE A 139 1.09 0.63 10.84
C ILE A 139 1.85 1.45 9.79
N ALA A 140 1.72 1.15 8.50
CA ALA A 140 2.36 1.91 7.45
C ALA A 140 1.89 3.39 7.43
N THR A 141 0.60 3.63 7.69
CA THR A 141 0.05 4.99 7.78
C THR A 141 0.62 5.74 8.99
N VAL A 142 0.70 5.06 10.14
CA VAL A 142 1.33 5.63 11.34
C VAL A 142 2.79 5.97 11.08
N ASN A 143 3.55 5.09 10.43
CA ASN A 143 4.95 5.33 10.09
C ASN A 143 5.13 6.54 9.14
N ALA A 144 4.23 6.72 8.17
CA ALA A 144 4.23 7.90 7.31
C ALA A 144 3.95 9.19 8.09
N LEU A 145 3.00 9.15 9.03
CA LEU A 145 2.68 10.28 9.90
C LEU A 145 3.83 10.62 10.86
N GLU A 146 4.47 9.63 11.46
CA GLU A 146 5.65 9.83 12.31
C GLU A 146 6.81 10.44 11.52
N SER A 147 7.04 9.99 10.28
CA SER A 147 8.03 10.58 9.37
C SER A 147 7.74 12.06 9.09
N MET A 148 6.47 12.42 8.97
CA MET A 148 6.02 13.80 8.76
C MET A 148 6.17 14.67 10.01
N MET A 149 5.82 14.13 11.19
CA MET A 149 5.83 14.86 12.47
C MET A 149 7.22 14.95 13.08
N GLY A 150 8.17 14.14 12.62
CA GLY A 150 9.52 14.09 13.16
C GLY A 150 9.63 13.37 14.51
N ASN A 151 10.82 13.45 15.13
CA ASN A 151 11.16 12.66 16.31
C ASN A 151 10.50 13.13 17.63
N GLY A 152 9.75 14.22 17.60
CA GLY A 152 9.10 14.78 18.79
C GLY A 152 7.85 14.02 19.25
N TYR A 153 7.30 13.15 18.41
CA TYR A 153 6.04 12.46 18.65
C TYR A 153 6.14 10.96 18.38
N ARG A 154 5.37 10.18 19.13
CA ARG A 154 5.12 8.76 18.90
C ARG A 154 3.65 8.53 18.73
N LEU A 155 3.28 7.74 17.74
CA LEU A 155 1.91 7.45 17.39
C LEU A 155 1.59 5.97 17.61
N GLN A 156 0.44 5.71 18.21
CA GLN A 156 -0.14 4.37 18.29
C GLN A 156 -1.57 4.43 17.78
N ALA A 157 -1.95 3.52 16.91
CA ALA A 157 -3.30 3.47 16.35
C ALA A 157 -3.94 2.10 16.56
N SER A 158 -5.24 2.11 16.83
CA SER A 158 -6.13 0.97 16.72
C SER A 158 -7.20 1.28 15.68
N CYS A 159 -7.66 0.26 14.96
CA CYS A 159 -8.71 0.40 13.94
C CYS A 159 -9.75 -0.69 14.15
N GLU A 160 -11.01 -0.32 14.05
CA GLU A 160 -12.15 -1.23 14.09
C GLU A 160 -13.03 -1.03 12.87
N LEU A 161 -13.46 -2.16 12.28
CA LEU A 161 -14.46 -2.15 11.22
C LEU A 161 -15.85 -2.25 11.88
N SER A 162 -16.67 -1.21 11.72
CA SER A 162 -18.02 -1.14 12.25
C SER A 162 -19.02 -0.88 11.13
N GLY A 163 -19.65 -1.92 10.62
CA GLY A 163 -20.60 -1.85 9.53
C GLY A 163 -19.97 -1.30 8.25
N ASP A 164 -20.45 -0.14 7.82
CA ASP A 164 -19.97 0.59 6.61
C ASP A 164 -18.82 1.57 6.89
N ARG A 165 -18.22 1.53 8.08
CA ARG A 165 -17.21 2.49 8.53
C ARG A 165 -15.98 1.79 9.07
N VAL A 166 -14.86 2.46 8.94
CA VAL A 166 -13.63 2.18 9.69
C VAL A 166 -13.48 3.30 10.71
N VAL A 167 -13.34 2.94 11.97
CA VAL A 167 -13.08 3.87 13.07
C VAL A 167 -11.67 3.63 13.59
N SER A 168 -10.87 4.68 13.66
CA SER A 168 -9.51 4.63 14.20
C SER A 168 -9.38 5.50 15.43
N GLU A 169 -8.77 4.97 16.47
CA GLU A 169 -8.29 5.73 17.63
C GLU A 169 -6.78 5.86 17.52
N ILE A 170 -6.27 7.08 17.67
CA ILE A 170 -4.83 7.36 17.67
C ILE A 170 -4.45 7.99 18.98
N THR A 171 -3.44 7.43 19.62
CA THR A 171 -2.76 8.03 20.76
C THR A 171 -1.47 8.70 20.28
N VAL A 172 -1.38 9.99 20.47
CA VAL A 172 -0.18 10.80 20.24
C VAL A 172 0.54 10.98 21.56
N THR A 173 1.79 10.62 21.62
CA THR A 173 2.67 10.84 22.78
C THR A 173 3.72 11.86 22.42
N ASP A 174 3.77 12.97 23.14
CA ASP A 174 4.88 13.92 23.08
C ASP A 174 6.08 13.30 23.81
N VAL A 175 7.18 13.11 23.10
CA VAL A 175 8.37 12.43 23.62
C VAL A 175 9.06 13.27 24.70
N SER A 176 8.97 14.60 24.63
CA SER A 176 9.62 15.52 25.56
C SER A 176 8.92 15.61 26.91
N THR A 177 7.59 15.60 26.89
CA THR A 177 6.76 15.77 28.11
C THR A 177 6.16 14.47 28.61
N GLY A 178 6.11 13.42 27.77
CA GLY A 178 5.38 12.17 28.03
C GLY A 178 3.85 12.33 28.01
N GLN A 179 3.34 13.49 27.61
CA GLN A 179 1.91 13.75 27.52
C GLN A 179 1.28 12.89 26.42
N ARG A 180 0.14 12.27 26.73
CA ARG A 180 -0.62 11.45 25.80
C ARG A 180 -1.95 12.10 25.50
N THR A 181 -2.30 12.18 24.23
CA THR A 181 -3.58 12.68 23.75
C THR A 181 -4.19 11.69 22.77
N ARG A 182 -5.49 11.44 22.90
CA ARG A 182 -6.23 10.52 22.04
C ARG A 182 -7.10 11.27 21.05
N TYR A 183 -7.14 10.77 19.83
CA TYR A 183 -7.95 11.30 18.73
C TYR A 183 -8.70 10.18 18.04
N ILE A 184 -9.92 10.47 17.59
CA ILE A 184 -10.76 9.52 16.87
C ILE A 184 -11.01 10.05 15.48
N GLY A 185 -10.86 9.19 14.49
CA GLY A 185 -11.21 9.42 13.10
C GLY A 185 -12.07 8.30 12.55
N ALA A 186 -12.87 8.60 11.55
CA ALA A 186 -13.71 7.63 10.88
C ALA A 186 -13.73 7.86 9.39
N ALA A 187 -13.76 6.81 8.61
CA ALA A 187 -13.93 6.85 7.16
C ALA A 187 -15.00 5.85 6.72
N TYR A 188 -15.75 6.21 5.68
CA TYR A 188 -16.67 5.26 5.07
C TYR A 188 -15.89 4.21 4.28
N ARG A 189 -16.39 2.99 4.39
CA ARG A 189 -15.90 1.84 3.63
C ARG A 189 -16.50 1.89 2.23
N LYS A 190 -15.91 2.69 1.33
CA LYS A 190 -16.42 2.86 -0.03
C LYS A 190 -15.96 1.73 -0.94
N ASP A 191 -14.72 1.82 -1.44
CA ASP A 191 -14.24 0.97 -2.53
C ASP A 191 -13.28 -0.12 -2.05
N ASP A 192 -12.37 0.23 -1.15
CA ASP A 192 -11.48 -0.75 -0.53
C ASP A 192 -11.25 -0.45 0.96
N VAL A 193 -11.04 -1.51 1.73
CA VAL A 193 -10.82 -1.41 3.17
C VAL A 193 -9.44 -0.79 3.49
N PRO A 194 -8.34 -1.14 2.81
CA PRO A 194 -7.05 -0.50 3.02
C PRO A 194 -7.08 1.02 2.93
N THR A 195 -7.69 1.57 1.87
CA THR A 195 -7.84 3.02 1.71
C THR A 195 -8.68 3.63 2.83
N SER A 196 -9.75 2.96 3.24
CA SER A 196 -10.61 3.41 4.35
C SER A 196 -9.87 3.40 5.69
N VAL A 197 -9.02 2.40 5.94
CA VAL A 197 -8.14 2.35 7.13
C VAL A 197 -7.19 3.54 7.14
N ALA A 198 -6.43 3.76 6.06
CA ALA A 198 -5.50 4.89 5.97
C ALA A 198 -6.22 6.24 6.16
N ARG A 199 -7.39 6.43 5.52
CA ARG A 199 -8.19 7.66 5.65
C ARG A 199 -8.72 7.87 7.08
N SER A 200 -9.16 6.83 7.77
CA SER A 200 -9.65 6.96 9.15
C SER A 200 -8.53 7.38 10.11
N VAL A 201 -7.32 6.83 9.93
CA VAL A 201 -6.12 7.21 10.68
C VAL A 201 -5.75 8.68 10.43
N LEU A 202 -5.72 9.09 9.15
CA LEU A 202 -5.45 10.50 8.78
C LEU A 202 -6.47 11.45 9.34
N GLN A 203 -7.76 11.10 9.28
CA GLN A 203 -8.84 11.97 9.74
C GLN A 203 -8.77 12.23 11.24
N ALA A 204 -8.30 11.26 12.04
CA ALA A 204 -8.10 11.44 13.46
C ALA A 204 -7.12 12.58 13.77
N LEU A 205 -6.07 12.75 12.96
CA LEU A 205 -5.02 13.76 13.19
C LEU A 205 -5.21 15.06 12.41
N ASN A 206 -6.01 15.09 11.36
CA ASN A 206 -6.14 16.24 10.48
C ASN A 206 -6.47 17.56 11.19
N ARG A 207 -7.30 17.52 12.24
CA ARG A 207 -7.66 18.72 13.00
C ARG A 207 -6.53 19.21 13.90
N GLN A 208 -5.63 18.31 14.31
CA GLN A 208 -4.54 18.65 15.24
C GLN A 208 -3.31 19.15 14.51
N LEU A 209 -3.02 18.57 13.34
CA LEU A 209 -1.91 19.02 12.51
C LEU A 209 -2.08 20.49 12.07
N GLN A 210 -3.33 20.96 11.91
CA GLN A 210 -3.61 22.38 11.67
C GLN A 210 -3.22 23.26 12.86
N ARG A 211 -3.37 22.77 14.08
CA ARG A 211 -3.00 23.53 15.30
C ARG A 211 -1.48 23.55 15.53
N LEU A 212 -0.80 22.45 15.22
CA LEU A 212 0.65 22.33 15.34
C LEU A 212 1.39 23.16 14.28
N ALA A 213 0.82 23.32 13.08
CA ALA A 213 1.38 24.15 12.02
C ALA A 213 1.20 25.67 12.25
N THR A 214 0.42 26.06 13.27
CA THR A 214 0.11 27.47 13.57
C THR A 214 0.90 28.00 14.79
N GLN A 215 1.72 27.16 15.43
CA GLN A 215 2.68 27.53 16.46
C GLN A 215 4.09 27.62 15.93
#